data_e8667b10396a141cc2c27b0a0f6448b2
#
_entry.id   e8667b10396a141cc2c27b0a0f6448b2
#
_cell.length_a   1.000
_cell.length_b   1.000
_cell.length_c   1.000
_cell.angle_alpha   90.00
_cell.angle_beta   90.00
_cell.angle_gamma   90.00
#
_symmetry.space_group_name_H-M   'P 1'
#
loop_
_entity.id
_entity.type
_entity.pdbx_description
1 polymer ?
#
loop_
_entity_poly.entity_id
_entity_poly.type
_entity_poly.pdbx_seq_one_letter_code
_entity_poly.pdbx_strand_id
1 'polypeptide(L)'
;DNLAAAGATAVVGTHAHVLQGAGWRADGRYVAYGLGNYFWWRSFGNAQDDNGVLSLTVAPNRVLSATFDPSSLDSRGIGVPATGSTRQRILAEWNQVRQCTGLAATPR
;
A
#
# COMPACT_ATOMS: atom_id res chain seq x y z
N ASP A 1 8.17 13.10 -1.68
CA ASP A 1 7.41 14.07 -2.52
C ASP A 1 8.22 14.66 -3.68
N ASN A 2 9.54 14.72 -3.61
CA ASN A 2 10.37 15.30 -4.68
C ASN A 2 10.24 14.55 -6.01
N LEU A 3 10.09 13.22 -6.00
CA LEU A 3 9.90 12.42 -7.22
C LEU A 3 8.57 12.75 -7.91
N ALA A 4 7.50 12.91 -7.16
CA ALA A 4 6.22 13.32 -7.70
C ALA A 4 6.30 14.75 -8.27
N ALA A 5 6.95 15.68 -7.56
CA ALA A 5 7.20 17.04 -8.04
C ALA A 5 8.06 17.06 -9.32
N ALA A 6 9.00 16.15 -9.47
CA ALA A 6 9.83 15.98 -10.66
C ALA A 6 9.11 15.32 -11.85
N GLY A 7 7.83 14.95 -11.71
CA GLY A 7 7.00 14.46 -12.81
C GLY A 7 6.63 12.99 -12.77
N ALA A 8 7.00 12.25 -11.72
CA ALA A 8 6.58 10.84 -11.58
C ALA A 8 5.04 10.74 -11.45
N THR A 9 4.41 9.93 -12.29
CA THR A 9 2.95 9.67 -12.26
C THR A 9 2.53 8.90 -11.01
N ALA A 10 3.36 7.94 -10.60
CA ALA A 10 3.20 7.18 -9.37
C ALA A 10 4.56 7.00 -8.68
N VAL A 11 4.56 7.04 -7.35
CA VAL A 11 5.74 6.77 -6.52
C VAL A 11 5.38 5.68 -5.52
N VAL A 12 6.08 4.56 -5.56
CA VAL A 12 5.89 3.45 -4.62
C VAL A 12 7.17 3.27 -3.83
N GLY A 13 7.09 3.53 -2.53
CA GLY A 13 8.17 3.34 -1.58
C GLY A 13 8.30 1.87 -1.14
N THR A 14 9.52 1.52 -0.76
CA THR A 14 9.88 0.21 -0.22
C THR A 14 10.65 0.35 1.09
N HIS A 15 11.10 -0.76 1.65
CA HIS A 15 11.88 -0.85 2.88
C HIS A 15 11.09 -0.63 4.18
N ALA A 16 9.94 -0.01 4.17
CA ALA A 16 9.06 0.00 5.33
C ALA A 16 8.55 -1.42 5.61
N HIS A 17 8.78 -1.91 6.82
CA HIS A 17 8.42 -3.29 7.22
C HIS A 17 6.99 -3.38 7.78
N VAL A 18 6.17 -2.37 7.52
CA VAL A 18 4.74 -2.28 7.85
C VAL A 18 4.01 -1.55 6.74
N LEU A 19 2.70 -1.70 6.68
CA LEU A 19 1.86 -0.91 5.79
C LEU A 19 1.95 0.57 6.15
N GLN A 20 2.06 1.40 5.13
CA GLN A 20 2.04 2.85 5.27
C GLN A 20 0.99 3.47 4.35
N GLY A 21 0.72 4.76 4.51
CA GLY A 21 -0.34 5.44 3.77
C GLY A 21 -0.12 5.42 2.26
N ALA A 22 -1.21 5.31 1.52
CA ALA A 22 -1.21 5.38 0.06
C ALA A 22 -2.47 6.05 -0.46
N GLY A 23 -2.36 6.75 -1.61
CA GLY A 23 -3.49 7.43 -2.23
C GLY A 23 -3.05 8.51 -3.21
N TRP A 24 -4.01 9.31 -3.63
CA TRP A 24 -3.80 10.39 -4.58
C TRP A 24 -3.44 11.70 -3.90
N ARG A 25 -2.45 12.36 -4.44
CA ARG A 25 -2.10 13.75 -4.13
C ARG A 25 -3.11 14.71 -4.81
N ALA A 26 -3.11 15.96 -4.36
CA ALA A 26 -3.95 17.01 -4.96
C ALA A 26 -3.65 17.26 -6.44
N ASP A 27 -2.45 16.94 -6.91
CA ASP A 27 -2.01 17.06 -8.31
C ASP A 27 -2.34 15.82 -9.18
N GLY A 28 -3.13 14.87 -8.66
CA GLY A 28 -3.56 13.67 -9.37
C GLY A 28 -2.54 12.53 -9.42
N ARG A 29 -1.35 12.72 -8.88
CA ARG A 29 -0.32 11.68 -8.77
C ARG A 29 -0.60 10.75 -7.61
N TYR A 30 -0.17 9.49 -7.73
CA TYR A 30 -0.35 8.48 -6.70
C TYR A 30 0.94 8.26 -5.91
N VAL A 31 0.82 8.13 -4.60
CA VAL A 31 1.94 7.80 -3.72
C VAL A 31 1.54 6.65 -2.81
N ALA A 32 2.40 5.64 -2.67
CA ALA A 32 2.33 4.62 -1.64
C ALA A 32 3.68 4.60 -0.89
N TYR A 33 3.66 4.87 0.42
CA TYR A 33 4.89 4.99 1.19
C TYR A 33 5.49 3.63 1.57
N GLY A 34 4.67 2.58 1.73
CA GLY A 34 5.15 1.24 2.02
C GLY A 34 4.03 0.21 1.98
N LEU A 35 4.35 -1.00 1.50
CA LEU A 35 3.41 -2.11 1.29
C LEU A 35 3.65 -3.28 2.25
N GLY A 36 4.53 -3.13 3.24
CA GLY A 36 4.89 -4.17 4.20
C GLY A 36 5.82 -5.24 3.63
N ASN A 37 5.98 -6.32 4.37
CA ASN A 37 6.85 -7.46 4.03
C ASN A 37 6.06 -8.49 3.23
N TYR A 38 6.24 -8.59 1.92
CA TYR A 38 5.57 -9.59 1.09
C TYR A 38 6.30 -10.95 1.08
N PHE A 39 7.61 -10.93 1.23
CA PHE A 39 8.48 -12.09 1.39
C PHE A 39 9.56 -11.77 2.41
N TRP A 40 9.64 -12.57 3.48
CA TRP A 40 10.56 -12.35 4.59
C TRP A 40 11.12 -13.66 5.11
N TRP A 41 12.12 -13.64 5.94
CA TRP A 41 12.75 -14.84 6.47
C TRP A 41 11.95 -15.53 7.59
N ARG A 42 10.90 -14.88 8.12
CA ARG A 42 9.97 -15.41 9.11
C ARG A 42 8.69 -14.60 9.20
N SER A 43 7.67 -15.16 9.84
CA SER A 43 6.54 -14.40 10.40
C SER A 43 6.91 -13.80 11.76
N PHE A 44 6.29 -12.67 12.11
CA PHE A 44 6.47 -11.95 13.35
C PHE A 44 5.27 -12.11 14.30
N GLY A 45 4.12 -12.52 13.80
CA GLY A 45 2.87 -12.62 14.55
C GLY A 45 2.26 -11.28 14.95
N ASN A 46 2.55 -10.20 14.21
CA ASN A 46 2.05 -8.85 14.47
C ASN A 46 1.86 -8.08 13.16
N ALA A 47 1.65 -6.74 13.22
CA ALA A 47 1.44 -5.89 12.05
C ALA A 47 2.57 -5.92 10.99
N GLN A 48 3.76 -6.43 11.31
CA GLN A 48 4.84 -6.63 10.35
C GLN A 48 4.56 -7.80 9.38
N ASP A 49 3.59 -8.65 9.68
CA ASP A 49 3.12 -9.69 8.78
C ASP A 49 2.10 -9.16 7.76
N ASP A 50 1.51 -8.00 8.01
CA ASP A 50 0.52 -7.39 7.13
C ASP A 50 1.19 -6.74 5.92
N ASN A 51 0.70 -7.10 4.75
CA ASN A 51 1.23 -6.67 3.46
C ASN A 51 0.13 -6.75 2.39
N GLY A 52 0.49 -6.57 1.14
CA GLY A 52 -0.46 -6.76 0.05
C GLY A 52 0.11 -6.40 -1.32
N VAL A 53 -0.72 -6.62 -2.32
CA VAL A 53 -0.44 -6.28 -3.71
C VAL A 53 -1.21 -5.02 -4.07
N LEU A 54 -0.48 -4.00 -4.52
CA LEU A 54 -1.06 -2.76 -5.05
C LEU A 54 -1.10 -2.84 -6.57
N SER A 55 -2.32 -2.82 -7.13
CA SER A 55 -2.55 -2.77 -8.57
C SER A 55 -2.96 -1.36 -8.98
N LEU A 56 -2.27 -0.79 -9.95
CA LEU A 56 -2.53 0.55 -10.48
C LEU A 56 -2.92 0.48 -11.95
N THR A 57 -3.99 1.19 -12.34
CA THR A 57 -4.27 1.49 -13.75
C THR A 57 -3.74 2.88 -14.06
N VAL A 58 -2.79 2.96 -14.97
CA VAL A 58 -2.04 4.19 -15.27
C VAL A 58 -2.35 4.66 -16.69
N ALA A 59 -2.61 5.96 -16.84
CA ALA A 59 -2.66 6.68 -18.10
C ALA A 59 -1.49 7.68 -18.17
N PRO A 60 -1.19 8.29 -19.31
CA PRO A 60 -0.19 9.34 -19.36
C PRO A 60 -0.49 10.42 -18.30
N ASN A 61 0.49 10.66 -17.43
CA ASN A 61 0.48 11.69 -16.38
C ASN A 61 -0.54 11.52 -15.23
N ARG A 62 -1.24 10.39 -15.12
CA ARG A 62 -2.16 10.15 -13.99
C ARG A 62 -2.41 8.68 -13.71
N VAL A 63 -2.81 8.38 -12.47
CA VAL A 63 -3.31 7.08 -12.06
C VAL A 63 -4.83 7.13 -12.04
N LEU A 64 -5.46 6.22 -12.80
CA LEU A 64 -6.91 6.16 -12.98
C LEU A 64 -7.60 5.39 -11.86
N SER A 65 -6.98 4.30 -11.40
CA SER A 65 -7.48 3.49 -10.30
C SER A 65 -6.34 2.83 -9.54
N ALA A 66 -6.61 2.51 -8.28
CA ALA A 66 -5.72 1.76 -7.41
C ALA A 66 -6.55 0.75 -6.60
N THR A 67 -6.10 -0.49 -6.58
CA THR A 67 -6.68 -1.56 -5.78
C THR A 67 -5.60 -2.16 -4.90
N PHE A 68 -5.89 -2.32 -3.62
CA PHE A 68 -5.02 -3.00 -2.67
C PHE A 68 -5.64 -4.33 -2.26
N ASP A 69 -4.95 -5.43 -2.59
CA ASP A 69 -5.32 -6.78 -2.20
C ASP A 69 -4.48 -7.21 -1.01
N PRO A 70 -5.06 -7.27 0.21
CA PRO A 70 -4.31 -7.56 1.42
C PRO A 70 -3.86 -9.02 1.48
N SER A 71 -2.66 -9.19 2.00
CA SER A 71 -2.01 -10.46 2.29
C SER A 71 -1.38 -10.42 3.68
N SER A 72 -1.02 -11.56 4.21
CA SER A 72 -0.27 -11.68 5.47
C SER A 72 0.80 -12.75 5.33
N LEU A 73 1.93 -12.61 6.02
CA LEU A 73 2.99 -13.62 6.01
C LEU A 73 2.47 -14.91 6.67
N ASP A 74 2.71 -16.04 6.03
CA ASP A 74 2.55 -17.35 6.65
C ASP A 74 3.78 -17.69 7.54
N SER A 75 3.76 -18.86 8.19
CA SER A 75 4.86 -19.30 9.08
C SER A 75 6.22 -19.40 8.38
N ARG A 76 6.25 -19.46 7.05
CA ARG A 76 7.47 -19.51 6.24
C ARG A 76 7.94 -18.12 5.80
N GLY A 77 7.19 -17.05 6.15
CA GLY A 77 7.49 -15.69 5.73
C GLY A 77 7.05 -15.38 4.28
N ILE A 78 6.06 -16.10 3.76
CA ILE A 78 5.53 -15.88 2.41
C ILE A 78 4.18 -15.16 2.53
N GLY A 79 4.02 -14.07 1.76
CA GLY A 79 2.75 -13.36 1.66
C GLY A 79 1.67 -14.24 1.02
N VAL A 80 0.62 -14.54 1.77
CA VAL A 80 -0.55 -15.28 1.29
C VAL A 80 -1.80 -14.41 1.34
N PRO A 81 -2.72 -14.51 0.38
CA PRO A 81 -3.92 -13.69 0.35
C PRO A 81 -4.70 -13.76 1.67
N ALA A 82 -4.99 -12.63 2.26
CA ALA A 82 -5.77 -12.54 3.49
C ALA A 82 -7.26 -12.74 3.20
N THR A 83 -7.95 -13.49 4.05
CA THR A 83 -9.38 -13.76 3.96
C THR A 83 -10.12 -13.42 5.26
N GLY A 84 -11.45 -13.39 5.23
CA GLY A 84 -12.29 -13.22 6.41
C GLY A 84 -11.94 -11.98 7.24
N SER A 85 -11.88 -12.14 8.55
CA SER A 85 -11.60 -11.05 9.50
C SER A 85 -10.19 -10.47 9.35
N THR A 86 -9.20 -11.27 8.99
CA THR A 86 -7.83 -10.80 8.72
C THR A 86 -7.82 -9.82 7.54
N ARG A 87 -8.50 -10.16 6.44
CA ARG A 87 -8.66 -9.25 5.30
C ARG A 87 -9.31 -7.92 5.71
N GLN A 88 -10.38 -7.99 6.47
CA GLN A 88 -11.10 -6.80 6.94
C GLN A 88 -10.23 -5.91 7.82
N ARG A 89 -9.48 -6.51 8.74
CA ARG A 89 -8.56 -5.79 9.63
C ARG A 89 -7.47 -5.08 8.84
N ILE A 90 -6.81 -5.77 7.90
CA ILE A 90 -5.74 -5.18 7.09
C ILE A 90 -6.26 -4.05 6.20
N LEU A 91 -7.45 -4.20 5.60
CA LEU A 91 -8.09 -3.12 4.84
C LEU A 91 -8.45 -1.91 5.70
N ALA A 92 -8.89 -2.13 6.94
CA ALA A 92 -9.16 -1.05 7.88
C ALA A 92 -7.87 -0.30 8.25
N GLU A 93 -6.79 -1.01 8.53
CA GLU A 93 -5.47 -0.43 8.79
C GLU A 93 -4.96 0.36 7.57
N TRP A 94 -5.02 -0.22 6.37
CA TRP A 94 -4.65 0.46 5.11
C TRP A 94 -5.37 1.81 4.94
N ASN A 95 -6.66 1.85 5.25
CA ASN A 95 -7.44 3.09 5.18
C ASN A 95 -7.09 4.06 6.32
N GLN A 96 -6.80 3.55 7.51
CA GLN A 96 -6.44 4.36 8.67
C GLN A 96 -5.08 5.05 8.49
N VAL A 97 -4.05 4.34 8.04
CA VAL A 97 -2.71 4.92 7.86
C VAL A 97 -2.70 5.98 6.76
N ARG A 98 -3.62 5.89 5.77
CA ARG A 98 -3.81 6.95 4.77
C ARG A 98 -4.21 8.29 5.40
N GLN A 99 -5.04 8.28 6.43
CA GLN A 99 -5.54 9.50 7.07
C GLN A 99 -4.41 10.37 7.65
N CYS A 100 -3.26 9.77 7.98
CA CYS A 100 -2.08 10.48 8.48
C CYS A 100 -1.29 11.19 7.37
N THR A 101 -1.66 11.04 6.09
CA THR A 101 -0.83 11.48 4.95
C THR A 101 -1.40 12.67 4.18
N GLY A 102 -2.68 13.00 4.36
CA GLY A 102 -3.40 13.96 3.52
C GLY A 102 -3.72 13.46 2.09
N LEU A 103 -3.40 12.19 1.78
CA LEU A 103 -3.70 11.57 0.49
C LEU A 103 -5.20 11.21 0.39
N ALA A 104 -5.76 11.32 -0.82
CA ALA A 104 -7.14 10.92 -1.08
C ALA A 104 -7.29 9.44 -1.37
N ALA A 105 -8.45 8.87 -1.04
CA ALA A 105 -8.77 7.48 -1.33
C ALA A 105 -9.18 7.24 -2.79
N THR A 106 -9.58 8.30 -3.50
CA THR A 106 -10.04 8.27 -4.88
C THR A 106 -9.26 9.27 -5.74
N PRO A 107 -9.22 9.08 -7.06
CA PRO A 107 -8.60 10.04 -7.98
C PRO A 107 -9.11 11.47 -7.80
N ARG A 108 -8.20 12.41 -7.93
CA ARG A 108 -8.48 13.85 -7.89
C ARG A 108 -8.18 14.50 -9.22
#